data_37b7f021db7198365f07009a08976226
#
_entry.id   37b7f021db7198365f07009a08976226
#
_cell.length_a   1.000
_cell.length_b   1.000
_cell.length_c   1.000
_cell.angle_alpha   90.00
_cell.angle_beta   90.00
_cell.angle_gamma   90.00
#
_symmetry.space_group_name_H-M   'P 1'
#
loop_
_entity.id
_entity.type
_entity.pdbx_description
1 polymer ?
#
loop_
_entity_poly.entity_id
_entity_poly.type
_entity_poly.pdbx_seq_one_letter_code
_entity_poly.pdbx_strand_id
1 'polypeptide(L)'
;MKEVGKIWMNGKLVPFKDAKVHVLTHALHYSTSIFEGIRAYWNGENLHVLRLDEHVKRFRRSGQFYNISLNFSDEEIINAITGICKKNKIKQSCYIRPFYFVGNYGINLHVTDEAPTNVAIFTFPFGDLFNKNGISACIKEAKLKGYM
;
A
#
# COMPACT_ATOMS: atom_id res chain seq x y z
N MET A 1 -0.45 17.13 3.83
CA MET A 1 -1.46 16.20 3.29
C MET A 1 -2.72 16.37 4.14
N LYS A 2 -3.90 16.60 3.55
CA LYS A 2 -5.15 16.66 4.34
C LYS A 2 -5.39 15.29 4.96
N GLU A 3 -5.89 15.25 6.20
CA GLU A 3 -6.27 14.02 6.87
C GLU A 3 -7.22 13.18 6.00
N VAL A 4 -6.90 11.91 5.80
CA VAL A 4 -7.59 11.04 4.84
C VAL A 4 -8.71 10.24 5.50
N GLY A 5 -9.30 10.77 6.56
CA GLY A 5 -10.41 10.12 7.26
C GLY A 5 -10.00 8.85 7.99
N LYS A 6 -10.55 7.70 7.60
CA LYS A 6 -10.21 6.40 8.18
C LYS A 6 -9.23 5.62 7.31
N ILE A 7 -8.45 4.76 7.95
CA ILE A 7 -7.58 3.76 7.33
C ILE A 7 -8.13 2.38 7.67
N TRP A 8 -8.17 1.47 6.70
CA TRP A 8 -8.41 0.06 6.99
C TRP A 8 -7.07 -0.57 7.38
N MET A 9 -7.00 -1.19 8.55
CA MET A 9 -5.78 -1.81 9.06
C MET A 9 -6.11 -3.11 9.76
N ASN A 10 -5.52 -4.22 9.32
CA ASN A 10 -5.68 -5.56 9.90
C ASN A 10 -7.16 -5.94 10.15
N GLY A 11 -8.02 -5.75 9.17
CA GLY A 11 -9.44 -6.09 9.25
C GLY A 11 -10.33 -5.02 9.90
N LYS A 12 -9.77 -3.90 10.38
CA LYS A 12 -10.51 -2.87 11.12
C LYS A 12 -10.34 -1.48 10.49
N LEU A 13 -11.36 -0.64 10.65
CA LEU A 13 -11.28 0.78 10.30
C LEU A 13 -10.78 1.57 11.51
N VAL A 14 -9.60 2.15 11.39
CA VAL A 14 -8.99 2.98 12.41
C VAL A 14 -8.97 4.46 11.98
N PRO A 15 -9.06 5.43 12.89
CA PRO A 15 -8.83 6.84 12.59
C PRO A 15 -7.42 7.05 12.04
N PHE A 16 -7.24 8.02 11.14
CA PHE A 16 -5.93 8.34 10.56
C PHE A 16 -4.82 8.50 11.61
N LYS A 17 -5.10 9.23 12.68
CA LYS A 17 -4.15 9.51 13.77
C LYS A 17 -3.71 8.26 14.56
N ASP A 18 -4.51 7.19 14.51
CA ASP A 18 -4.30 5.96 15.29
C ASP A 18 -3.67 4.83 14.45
N ALA A 19 -3.53 5.03 13.13
CA ALA A 19 -2.85 4.10 12.24
C ALA A 19 -1.32 4.23 12.40
N LYS A 20 -0.80 3.66 13.48
CA LYS A 20 0.61 3.73 13.89
C LYS A 20 1.22 2.34 13.93
N VAL A 21 2.53 2.28 13.74
CA VAL A 21 3.33 1.06 13.85
C VAL A 21 4.43 1.27 14.87
N HIS A 22 4.88 0.18 15.46
CA HIS A 22 5.98 0.22 16.43
C HIS A 22 7.31 0.51 15.72
N VAL A 23 8.23 1.22 16.38
CA VAL A 23 9.55 1.55 15.82
C VAL A 23 10.38 0.31 15.44
N LEU A 24 10.17 -0.83 16.10
CA LEU A 24 10.80 -2.12 15.79
C LEU A 24 10.05 -2.90 14.68
N THR A 25 9.14 -2.25 13.95
CA THR A 25 8.53 -2.87 12.76
C THR A 25 9.63 -3.22 11.76
N HIS A 26 9.75 -4.50 11.42
CA HIS A 26 10.83 -5.05 10.60
C HIS A 26 10.95 -4.33 9.25
N ALA A 27 9.82 -3.98 8.66
CA ALA A 27 9.78 -3.25 7.39
C ALA A 27 10.47 -1.87 7.44
N LEU A 28 10.54 -1.21 8.60
CA LEU A 28 11.23 0.07 8.77
C LEU A 28 12.75 -0.08 8.71
N HIS A 29 13.27 -1.26 9.05
CA HIS A 29 14.70 -1.53 9.08
C HIS A 29 15.21 -2.21 7.80
N TYR A 30 14.38 -3.08 7.21
CA TYR A 30 14.81 -3.98 6.14
C TYR A 30 13.96 -3.89 4.87
N SER A 31 13.07 -2.88 4.77
CA SER A 31 12.22 -2.65 3.58
C SER A 31 11.31 -3.85 3.21
N THR A 32 10.96 -4.70 4.19
CA THR A 32 10.12 -5.88 3.99
C THR A 32 8.64 -5.50 3.90
N SER A 33 8.29 -4.82 2.82
CA SER A 33 6.93 -4.39 2.53
C SER A 33 6.60 -4.49 1.05
N ILE A 34 5.34 -4.77 0.76
CA ILE A 34 4.76 -4.85 -0.58
C ILE A 34 3.64 -3.83 -0.66
N PHE A 35 3.54 -3.11 -1.75
CA PHE A 35 2.42 -2.21 -1.98
C PHE A 35 1.91 -2.25 -3.41
N GLU A 36 0.68 -1.79 -3.59
CA GLU A 36 0.09 -1.48 -4.89
C GLU A 36 -0.30 -0.01 -5.00
N GLY A 37 -0.38 0.46 -6.22
CA GLY A 37 -0.87 1.79 -6.56
C GLY A 37 -2.07 1.69 -7.48
N ILE A 38 -3.27 1.93 -6.95
CA ILE A 38 -4.53 1.75 -7.67
C ILE A 38 -5.18 3.11 -7.90
N ARG A 39 -5.62 3.38 -9.13
CA ARG A 39 -6.37 4.59 -9.46
C ARG A 39 -7.86 4.31 -9.41
N ALA A 40 -8.59 5.25 -8.84
CA ALA A 40 -10.04 5.29 -8.94
C ALA A 40 -10.49 6.62 -9.53
N TYR A 41 -11.44 6.56 -10.45
CA TYR A 41 -11.92 7.70 -11.22
C TYR A 41 -13.36 8.00 -10.88
N TRP A 42 -13.64 9.26 -10.59
CA TRP A 42 -14.99 9.76 -10.30
C TRP A 42 -15.63 10.30 -11.58
N ASN A 43 -16.79 9.79 -11.94
CA ASN A 43 -17.53 10.22 -13.14
C ASN A 43 -18.65 11.26 -12.88
N GLY A 44 -18.74 11.77 -11.64
CA GLY A 44 -19.81 12.67 -11.19
C GLY A 44 -20.85 11.96 -10.32
N GLU A 45 -21.01 10.65 -10.45
CA GLU A 45 -21.99 9.84 -9.72
C GLU A 45 -21.32 8.68 -8.96
N ASN A 46 -20.45 7.96 -9.62
CA ASN A 46 -19.81 6.75 -9.10
C ASN A 46 -18.29 6.82 -9.15
N LEU A 47 -17.65 6.12 -8.22
CA LEU A 47 -16.21 5.93 -8.18
C LEU A 47 -15.85 4.57 -8.81
N HIS A 48 -15.14 4.61 -9.92
CA HIS A 48 -14.70 3.44 -10.68
C HIS A 48 -13.24 3.11 -10.35
N VAL A 49 -13.01 1.96 -9.73
CA VAL A 49 -11.64 1.48 -9.42
C VAL A 49 -11.10 0.74 -10.64
N LEU A 50 -9.99 1.22 -11.17
CA LEU A 50 -9.40 0.66 -12.39
C LEU A 50 -8.75 -0.71 -12.11
N ARG A 51 -9.18 -1.75 -12.84
CA ARG A 51 -8.58 -3.10 -12.86
C ARG A 51 -8.27 -3.66 -11.48
N LEU A 52 -9.25 -3.57 -10.56
CA LEU A 52 -9.05 -3.91 -9.14
C LEU A 52 -8.56 -5.34 -8.94
N ASP A 53 -9.18 -6.31 -9.64
CA ASP A 53 -8.84 -7.74 -9.51
C ASP A 53 -7.39 -8.02 -9.90
N GLU A 54 -6.93 -7.41 -11.00
CA GLU A 54 -5.54 -7.61 -11.47
C GLU A 54 -4.52 -6.97 -10.53
N HIS A 55 -4.87 -5.83 -9.93
CA HIS A 55 -4.05 -5.20 -8.90
C HIS A 55 -3.95 -6.10 -7.67
N VAL A 56 -5.04 -6.67 -7.19
CA VAL A 56 -5.05 -7.55 -6.02
C VAL A 56 -4.27 -8.84 -6.29
N LYS A 57 -4.43 -9.44 -7.47
CA LYS A 57 -3.63 -10.61 -7.88
C LYS A 57 -2.13 -10.29 -7.91
N ARG A 58 -1.74 -9.13 -8.47
CA ARG A 58 -0.34 -8.71 -8.50
C ARG A 58 0.19 -8.41 -7.10
N PHE A 59 -0.62 -7.78 -6.25
CA PHE A 59 -0.30 -7.51 -4.86
C PHE A 59 0.10 -8.78 -4.10
N ARG A 60 -0.72 -9.84 -4.19
CA ARG A 60 -0.42 -11.15 -3.62
C ARG A 60 0.84 -11.78 -4.23
N ARG A 61 0.92 -11.81 -5.57
CA ARG A 61 2.06 -12.40 -6.28
C ARG A 61 3.38 -11.71 -5.91
N SER A 62 3.38 -10.39 -5.72
CA SER A 62 4.57 -9.65 -5.32
C SER A 62 5.11 -10.10 -3.97
N GLY A 63 4.24 -10.43 -3.01
CA GLY A 63 4.67 -10.94 -1.71
C GLY A 63 5.26 -12.33 -1.77
N GLN A 64 4.77 -13.18 -2.66
CA GLN A 64 5.31 -14.52 -2.84
C GLN A 64 6.79 -14.50 -3.23
N PHE A 65 7.23 -13.50 -3.99
CA PHE A 65 8.65 -13.32 -4.34
C PHE A 65 9.55 -13.06 -3.12
N TYR A 66 8.99 -12.51 -2.04
CA TYR A 66 9.70 -12.15 -0.83
C TYR A 66 9.36 -13.07 0.35
N ASN A 67 8.63 -14.17 0.10
CA ASN A 67 8.10 -15.07 1.13
C ASN A 67 7.32 -14.33 2.23
N ILE A 68 6.63 -13.25 1.85
CA ILE A 68 5.76 -12.50 2.77
C ILE A 68 4.31 -12.87 2.46
N SER A 69 3.66 -13.57 3.38
CA SER A 69 2.29 -14.03 3.23
C SER A 69 1.29 -12.91 3.47
N LEU A 70 0.30 -12.81 2.58
CA LEU A 70 -0.86 -11.93 2.76
C LEU A 70 -2.00 -12.73 3.42
N ASN A 71 -2.28 -12.45 4.69
CA ASN A 71 -3.22 -13.21 5.54
C ASN A 71 -4.71 -12.86 5.30
N PHE A 72 -5.04 -12.29 4.15
CA PHE A 72 -6.39 -11.98 3.70
C PHE A 72 -6.62 -12.55 2.31
N SER A 73 -7.81 -13.04 2.03
CA SER A 73 -8.21 -13.46 0.68
C SER A 73 -8.27 -12.28 -0.28
N ASP A 74 -8.27 -12.56 -1.59
CA ASP A 74 -8.42 -11.51 -2.60
C ASP A 74 -9.76 -10.79 -2.46
N GLU A 75 -10.83 -11.53 -2.13
CA GLU A 75 -12.15 -10.97 -1.91
C GLU A 75 -12.18 -10.04 -0.69
N GLU A 76 -11.53 -10.41 0.42
CA GLU A 76 -11.42 -9.54 1.60
C GLU A 76 -10.68 -8.25 1.29
N ILE A 77 -9.59 -8.29 0.51
CA ILE A 77 -8.85 -7.10 0.10
C ILE A 77 -9.69 -6.22 -0.84
N ILE A 78 -10.41 -6.81 -1.81
CA ILE A 78 -11.33 -6.09 -2.70
C ILE A 78 -12.43 -5.39 -1.90
N ASN A 79 -13.04 -6.10 -0.95
CA ASN A 79 -14.06 -5.55 -0.06
C ASN A 79 -13.52 -4.44 0.84
N ALA A 80 -12.30 -4.60 1.35
CA ALA A 80 -11.62 -3.57 2.15
C ALA A 80 -11.35 -2.30 1.33
N ILE A 81 -10.86 -2.44 0.09
CA ILE A 81 -10.59 -1.32 -0.83
C ILE A 81 -11.89 -0.56 -1.16
N THR A 82 -12.92 -1.27 -1.58
CA THR A 82 -14.20 -0.65 -1.92
C THR A 82 -14.89 -0.07 -0.68
N GLY A 83 -14.79 -0.76 0.44
CA GLY A 83 -15.33 -0.34 1.73
C GLY A 83 -14.71 0.94 2.26
N ILE A 84 -13.38 1.09 2.18
CA ILE A 84 -12.69 2.31 2.65
C ILE A 84 -13.06 3.53 1.79
N CYS A 85 -13.21 3.37 0.48
CA CYS A 85 -13.66 4.44 -0.41
C CYS A 85 -15.06 4.94 -0.04
N LYS A 86 -15.99 4.01 0.20
CA LYS A 86 -17.36 4.33 0.65
C LYS A 86 -17.36 5.01 2.02
N LYS A 87 -16.58 4.47 2.98
CA LYS A 87 -16.54 4.96 4.37
C LYS A 87 -15.94 6.37 4.47
N ASN A 88 -14.95 6.66 3.62
CA ASN A 88 -14.35 7.99 3.52
C ASN A 88 -15.14 8.94 2.61
N LYS A 89 -16.29 8.50 2.06
CA LYS A 89 -17.18 9.30 1.19
C LYS A 89 -16.43 9.96 0.03
N ILE A 90 -15.55 9.21 -0.63
CA ILE A 90 -14.75 9.72 -1.73
C ILE A 90 -15.65 10.06 -2.92
N LYS A 91 -15.69 11.35 -3.30
CA LYS A 91 -16.47 11.90 -4.41
C LYS A 91 -15.57 12.64 -5.42
N GLN A 92 -14.37 12.15 -5.62
CA GLN A 92 -13.41 12.67 -6.58
C GLN A 92 -12.41 11.55 -6.96
N SER A 93 -11.73 11.70 -8.06
CA SER A 93 -10.69 10.75 -8.44
C SER A 93 -9.62 10.69 -7.34
N CYS A 94 -9.19 9.48 -7.02
CA CYS A 94 -8.28 9.26 -5.91
C CYS A 94 -7.26 8.16 -6.23
N TYR A 95 -6.25 8.12 -5.41
CA TYR A 95 -5.26 7.04 -5.35
C TYR A 95 -5.56 6.18 -4.13
N ILE A 96 -5.49 4.88 -4.32
CA ILE A 96 -5.67 3.87 -3.28
C ILE A 96 -4.34 3.15 -3.11
N ARG A 97 -3.85 3.10 -1.87
CA ARG A 97 -2.60 2.44 -1.49
C ARG A 97 -2.91 1.28 -0.54
N PRO A 98 -3.11 0.07 -1.04
CA PRO A 98 -2.96 -1.12 -0.21
C PRO A 98 -1.48 -1.44 -0.06
N PHE A 99 -1.07 -1.83 1.14
CA PHE A 99 0.26 -2.35 1.41
C PHE A 99 0.23 -3.32 2.58
N TYR A 100 1.13 -4.28 2.57
CA TYR A 100 1.36 -5.15 3.69
C TYR A 100 2.86 -5.28 3.97
N PHE A 101 3.19 -5.57 5.21
CA PHE A 101 4.55 -5.47 5.69
C PHE A 101 4.78 -6.38 6.89
N VAL A 102 6.02 -6.81 7.04
CA VAL A 102 6.44 -7.54 8.24
C VAL A 102 6.46 -6.59 9.42
N GLY A 103 5.70 -6.94 10.45
CA GLY A 103 5.48 -6.14 11.65
C GLY A 103 6.65 -6.17 12.63
N ASN A 104 6.34 -6.01 13.92
CA ASN A 104 7.35 -6.09 14.97
C ASN A 104 7.79 -7.56 15.17
N TYR A 105 8.98 -7.86 14.67
CA TYR A 105 9.60 -9.19 14.73
C TYR A 105 11.04 -9.11 15.27
N GLY A 106 11.36 -8.05 15.97
CA GLY A 106 12.72 -7.74 16.42
C GLY A 106 13.65 -7.32 15.28
N ILE A 107 14.95 -7.45 15.49
CA ILE A 107 16.01 -7.05 14.55
C ILE A 107 16.62 -8.25 13.80
N ASN A 108 15.92 -9.37 13.73
CA ASN A 108 16.37 -10.55 13.00
C ASN A 108 16.45 -10.27 11.49
N LEU A 109 17.55 -10.61 10.86
CA LEU A 109 17.70 -10.46 9.41
C LEU A 109 16.85 -11.45 8.62
N HIS A 110 16.56 -12.61 9.19
CA HIS A 110 15.77 -13.66 8.57
C HIS A 110 14.30 -13.57 8.97
N VAL A 111 13.43 -13.47 7.98
CA VAL A 111 11.98 -13.49 8.18
C VAL A 111 11.52 -14.96 8.08
N THR A 112 10.93 -15.46 9.15
CA THR A 112 10.31 -16.79 9.17
C THR A 112 8.80 -16.68 8.92
N ASP A 113 8.13 -17.81 8.70
CA ASP A 113 6.68 -17.87 8.51
C ASP A 113 5.89 -17.41 9.74
N GLU A 114 6.54 -17.36 10.90
CA GLU A 114 5.95 -16.85 12.17
C GLU A 114 5.94 -15.31 12.25
N ALA A 115 6.64 -14.63 11.34
CA ALA A 115 6.73 -13.18 11.36
C ALA A 115 5.35 -12.53 11.16
N PRO A 116 4.93 -11.59 12.04
CA PRO A 116 3.61 -10.99 11.95
C PRO A 116 3.52 -10.12 10.70
N THR A 117 2.56 -10.42 9.83
CA THR A 117 2.26 -9.58 8.66
C THR A 117 1.11 -8.64 8.98
N ASN A 118 1.30 -7.37 8.73
CA ASN A 118 0.29 -6.33 8.87
C ASN A 118 -0.13 -5.82 7.50
N VAL A 119 -1.42 -5.47 7.36
CA VAL A 119 -1.99 -4.94 6.13
C VAL A 119 -2.65 -3.61 6.43
N ALA A 120 -2.42 -2.60 5.59
CA ALA A 120 -3.15 -1.35 5.66
C ALA A 120 -3.57 -0.86 4.26
N ILE A 121 -4.72 -0.21 4.21
CA ILE A 121 -5.27 0.38 2.99
C ILE A 121 -5.73 1.80 3.31
N PHE A 122 -5.24 2.76 2.54
CA PHE A 122 -5.68 4.15 2.64
C PHE A 122 -5.90 4.77 1.27
N THR A 123 -6.64 5.86 1.26
CA THR A 123 -7.00 6.59 0.05
C THR A 123 -6.62 8.06 0.20
N PHE A 124 -6.22 8.70 -0.87
CA PHE A 124 -6.03 10.16 -0.86
C PHE A 124 -6.39 10.77 -2.22
N PRO A 125 -6.84 12.03 -2.23
CA PRO A 125 -7.10 12.75 -3.47
C PRO A 125 -5.84 12.76 -4.32
N PHE A 126 -6.00 12.46 -5.60
CA PHE A 126 -4.89 12.36 -6.51
C PHE A 126 -5.16 13.22 -7.74
N GLY A 127 -4.47 14.34 -7.81
CA GLY A 127 -4.43 15.18 -8.99
C GLY A 127 -3.42 14.70 -10.02
N ASP A 128 -3.03 15.56 -10.92
CA ASP A 128 -1.95 15.30 -11.87
C ASP A 128 -0.61 15.22 -11.11
N LEU A 129 0.04 14.07 -11.13
CA LEU A 129 1.34 13.81 -10.46
C LEU A 129 2.49 14.53 -11.16
N PHE A 130 2.35 14.70 -12.44
CA PHE A 130 3.39 15.29 -13.29
C PHE A 130 2.87 16.55 -13.95
N ASN A 131 3.77 17.51 -14.13
CA ASN A 131 3.47 18.67 -14.95
C ASN A 131 3.08 18.22 -16.36
N LYS A 132 1.97 18.74 -16.89
CA LYS A 132 1.50 18.45 -18.26
C LYS A 132 2.52 18.80 -19.36
N ASN A 133 3.52 19.62 -19.02
CA ASN A 133 4.62 20.02 -19.92
C ASN A 133 5.77 18.99 -19.97
N GLY A 134 5.59 17.82 -19.34
CA GLY A 134 6.59 16.77 -19.29
C GLY A 134 7.53 16.84 -18.08
N ILE A 135 8.45 15.91 -18.03
CA ILE A 135 9.48 15.79 -16.97
C ILE A 135 10.86 15.70 -17.60
N SER A 136 11.88 16.16 -16.88
CA SER A 136 13.26 15.89 -17.22
C SER A 136 13.71 14.63 -16.50
N ALA A 137 14.38 13.72 -17.23
CA ALA A 137 14.91 12.48 -16.68
C ALA A 137 16.38 12.29 -17.08
N CYS A 138 17.16 11.73 -16.21
CA CYS A 138 18.54 11.32 -16.51
C CYS A 138 18.82 9.91 -16.01
N ILE A 139 19.69 9.19 -16.71
CA ILE A 139 20.22 7.90 -16.27
C ILE A 139 21.49 8.21 -15.47
N LYS A 140 21.55 7.75 -14.23
CA LYS A 140 22.72 7.87 -13.38
C LYS A 140 23.32 6.49 -13.14
N GLU A 141 24.55 6.28 -13.60
CA GLU A 141 25.28 5.06 -13.27
C GLU A 141 25.68 5.08 -11.78
N ALA A 142 25.20 4.10 -11.01
CA ALA A 142 25.70 3.84 -9.67
C ALA A 142 26.83 2.82 -9.77
N LYS A 143 28.07 3.25 -9.56
CA LYS A 143 29.18 2.31 -9.35
C LYS A 143 29.09 1.78 -7.91
N LEU A 144 28.75 0.50 -7.75
CA LEU A 144 28.98 -0.20 -6.50
C LEU A 144 30.48 -0.21 -6.27
N LYS A 145 30.97 0.49 -5.25
CA LYS A 145 32.34 0.29 -4.77
C LYS A 145 32.41 -1.13 -4.24
N GLY A 146 33.15 -1.99 -4.97
CA GLY A 146 33.44 -3.32 -4.48
C GLY A 146 34.20 -3.19 -3.17
N TYR A 147 33.68 -3.83 -2.14
CA TYR A 147 34.46 -4.12 -0.95
C TYR A 147 35.43 -5.24 -1.35
N MET A 148 36.71 -4.89 -1.49
CA MET A 148 37.79 -5.87 -1.45
C MET A 148 38.09 -6.21 0.00
#